data_ca849327302473de865a0ab259d301bb
#
_entry.id   ca849327302473de865a0ab259d301bb
#
_cell.length_a   1.000
_cell.length_b   1.000
_cell.length_c   1.000
_cell.angle_alpha   90.00
_cell.angle_beta   90.00
_cell.angle_gamma   90.00
#
_symmetry.space_group_name_H-M   'P 1'
#
loop_
_entity.id
_entity.type
_entity.pdbx_description
1 polymer ?
#
loop_
_entity_poly.entity_id
_entity_poly.type
_entity_poly.pdbx_seq_one_letter_code
_entity_poly.pdbx_strand_id
1 'polypeptide(L)'
;MKWKFYSLAFVAGMSILTACSSDDNNDNDGNGGNGNGNEIENGTILKGTITSDVTLAAGNTYKLSGEYIVEEGATLHIEEGVKIIAVYDDIADYILVKQGGKINAVGTPDKPIVMTSEKEEPGAWGGIHICGRAHTNAEGGKGSSEIGGAVYGGNDDADNSGTLQYIRLEYTGFAFDEEHEANGISFYGVGNGTIVDHCQAYKGSDDGFEFFGGSVNVSNLVAVSCSDDSFDWTEGWNGKGTNLVAYQEAESTLGYDCDCLMECDNNGSNNAATPVAHPVLKNLILVGNGGSKQGIRLR
;
A
#
# COMPACT_ATOMS: atom_id res chain seq x y z
N MET A 1 -42.07 9.38 -7.90
CA MET A 1 -40.97 10.28 -8.23
C MET A 1 -40.14 9.58 -9.31
N LYS A 2 -39.97 10.16 -10.50
CA LYS A 2 -39.30 9.48 -11.64
C LYS A 2 -37.82 9.81 -11.58
N TRP A 3 -36.97 8.81 -11.42
CA TRP A 3 -35.52 8.95 -11.50
C TRP A 3 -35.08 8.91 -12.98
N LYS A 4 -34.31 9.88 -13.40
CA LYS A 4 -33.72 9.94 -14.74
C LYS A 4 -32.30 9.42 -14.66
N PHE A 5 -32.02 8.34 -15.38
CA PHE A 5 -30.67 7.83 -15.63
C PHE A 5 -29.99 8.75 -16.67
N TYR A 6 -28.80 9.25 -16.35
CA TYR A 6 -27.93 9.88 -17.32
C TYR A 6 -26.81 8.88 -17.70
N SER A 7 -26.84 8.47 -18.96
CA SER A 7 -25.75 7.71 -19.56
C SER A 7 -24.60 8.65 -19.87
N LEU A 8 -23.43 8.43 -19.29
CA LEU A 8 -22.20 9.15 -19.66
C LEU A 8 -21.49 8.32 -20.73
N ALA A 9 -21.34 8.85 -21.92
CA ALA A 9 -20.57 8.23 -22.99
C ALA A 9 -19.10 8.57 -22.82
N PHE A 10 -18.25 7.55 -22.67
CA PHE A 10 -16.80 7.69 -22.69
C PHE A 10 -16.33 7.97 -24.12
N VAL A 11 -15.70 9.11 -24.35
CA VAL A 11 -14.95 9.41 -25.57
C VAL A 11 -13.48 9.15 -25.28
N ALA A 12 -12.95 8.08 -25.89
CA ALA A 12 -11.52 7.78 -25.86
C ALA A 12 -10.77 8.81 -26.71
N GLY A 13 -10.03 9.68 -26.08
CA GLY A 13 -9.09 10.60 -26.73
C GLY A 13 -7.71 9.98 -26.86
N MET A 14 -7.34 9.57 -28.06
CA MET A 14 -6.03 9.04 -28.41
C MET A 14 -5.09 10.23 -28.67
N SER A 15 -4.19 10.55 -27.74
CA SER A 15 -3.15 11.56 -27.93
C SER A 15 -1.90 10.90 -28.49
N ILE A 16 -1.59 11.14 -29.75
CA ILE A 16 -0.33 10.76 -30.39
C ILE A 16 0.70 11.84 -30.07
N LEU A 17 1.70 11.49 -29.29
CA LEU A 17 2.91 12.31 -29.11
C LEU A 17 3.93 11.96 -30.16
N THR A 18 4.16 12.84 -31.11
CA THR A 18 5.27 12.79 -32.07
C THR A 18 6.55 13.28 -31.38
N ALA A 19 7.53 12.38 -31.29
CA ALA A 19 8.89 12.74 -30.89
C ALA A 19 9.60 13.39 -32.07
N CYS A 20 10.13 14.61 -31.85
CA CYS A 20 11.15 15.20 -32.74
C CYS A 20 12.52 14.80 -32.23
N SER A 21 13.28 14.11 -33.09
CA SER A 21 14.70 13.85 -32.89
C SER A 21 15.48 15.11 -33.31
N SER A 22 16.45 15.52 -32.48
CA SER A 22 17.60 16.30 -32.91
C SER A 22 18.85 15.62 -32.37
N ASP A 23 19.65 15.15 -33.32
CA ASP A 23 21.01 14.63 -33.06
C ASP A 23 21.90 15.77 -32.54
N ASP A 24 22.58 15.54 -31.44
CA ASP A 24 23.92 16.14 -31.21
C ASP A 24 24.76 15.16 -30.42
N ASN A 25 25.82 14.70 -31.08
CA ASN A 25 26.87 13.87 -30.53
C ASN A 25 27.65 14.65 -29.46
N ASN A 26 27.82 14.07 -28.30
CA ASN A 26 28.99 14.32 -27.48
C ASN A 26 29.32 13.07 -26.65
N ASP A 27 30.42 12.42 -27.10
CA ASP A 27 31.09 11.34 -26.39
C ASP A 27 31.63 11.86 -25.05
N ASN A 28 31.28 11.23 -23.96
CA ASN A 28 32.14 11.19 -22.78
C ASN A 28 31.95 9.87 -22.02
N ASP A 29 33.01 9.07 -22.07
CA ASP A 29 33.20 7.83 -21.33
C ASP A 29 33.18 8.06 -19.81
N GLY A 30 32.52 7.16 -19.07
CA GLY A 30 32.97 6.93 -17.73
C GLY A 30 31.89 6.56 -16.70
N ASN A 31 31.89 5.30 -16.40
CA ASN A 31 31.53 4.67 -15.13
C ASN A 31 30.13 4.04 -14.97
N GLY A 32 30.17 2.71 -14.90
CA GLY A 32 29.03 1.87 -14.67
C GLY A 32 28.36 2.12 -13.31
N GLY A 33 27.20 2.72 -13.40
CA GLY A 33 26.17 2.67 -12.37
C GLY A 33 24.98 1.93 -12.94
N ASN A 34 24.57 0.88 -12.27
CA ASN A 34 23.40 0.08 -12.62
C ASN A 34 22.14 0.90 -12.29
N GLY A 35 21.87 1.95 -13.08
CA GLY A 35 20.74 2.85 -12.95
C GLY A 35 19.60 2.34 -13.80
N ASN A 36 18.65 1.66 -13.19
CA ASN A 36 17.50 1.09 -13.87
C ASN A 36 16.28 1.98 -13.63
N GLY A 37 15.69 2.45 -14.69
CA GLY A 37 14.46 3.20 -14.70
C GLY A 37 14.66 4.68 -15.08
N ASN A 38 13.61 5.27 -15.66
CA ASN A 38 13.61 6.71 -15.94
C ASN A 38 13.54 7.47 -14.61
N GLU A 39 14.61 8.15 -14.23
CA GLU A 39 14.60 9.06 -13.08
C GLU A 39 13.71 10.25 -13.39
N ILE A 40 12.79 10.59 -12.48
CA ILE A 40 11.91 11.74 -12.62
C ILE A 40 12.34 12.90 -11.74
N GLU A 41 12.10 14.11 -12.23
CA GLU A 41 12.56 15.34 -11.60
C GLU A 41 11.92 15.56 -10.21
N ASN A 42 12.71 16.18 -9.32
CA ASN A 42 12.24 16.61 -8.00
C ASN A 42 11.04 17.57 -8.13
N GLY A 43 10.02 17.37 -7.32
CA GLY A 43 8.79 18.17 -7.34
C GLY A 43 7.75 17.71 -8.37
N THR A 44 8.03 16.66 -9.15
CA THR A 44 7.05 16.08 -10.08
C THR A 44 5.80 15.60 -9.34
N ILE A 45 4.64 15.77 -9.98
CA ILE A 45 3.38 15.20 -9.52
C ILE A 45 3.24 13.78 -10.07
N LEU A 46 3.26 12.80 -9.18
CA LEU A 46 3.01 11.39 -9.48
C LEU A 46 1.53 11.18 -9.73
N LYS A 47 1.17 10.67 -10.89
CA LYS A 47 -0.22 10.34 -11.27
C LYS A 47 -0.29 9.42 -12.48
N GLY A 48 -1.40 8.71 -12.61
CA GLY A 48 -1.67 7.83 -13.75
C GLY A 48 -0.87 6.53 -13.65
N THR A 49 -0.48 5.96 -14.78
CA THR A 49 0.01 4.59 -14.86
C THR A 49 1.43 4.54 -15.42
N ILE A 50 2.31 3.77 -14.75
CA ILE A 50 3.65 3.45 -15.27
C ILE A 50 3.64 2.03 -15.84
N THR A 51 4.22 1.88 -17.03
CA THR A 51 4.36 0.62 -17.77
C THR A 51 5.82 0.23 -18.01
N SER A 52 6.74 0.97 -17.43
CA SER A 52 8.19 0.74 -17.41
C SER A 52 8.75 1.25 -16.09
N ASP A 53 9.97 0.86 -15.79
CA ASP A 53 10.63 1.24 -14.54
C ASP A 53 10.76 2.75 -14.39
N VAL A 54 10.46 3.24 -13.19
CA VAL A 54 10.56 4.65 -12.79
C VAL A 54 11.33 4.73 -11.48
N THR A 55 12.21 5.73 -11.37
CA THR A 55 13.00 5.99 -10.15
C THR A 55 12.67 7.33 -9.55
N LEU A 56 12.30 7.32 -8.27
CA LEU A 56 12.23 8.49 -7.40
C LEU A 56 13.56 8.62 -6.67
N ALA A 57 14.39 9.59 -7.09
CA ALA A 57 15.76 9.70 -6.64
C ALA A 57 15.89 10.16 -5.18
N ALA A 58 16.96 9.71 -4.53
CA ALA A 58 17.22 9.88 -3.11
C ALA A 58 17.11 11.33 -2.62
N GLY A 59 16.41 11.51 -1.51
CA GLY A 59 16.25 12.81 -0.85
C GLY A 59 15.34 13.81 -1.55
N ASN A 60 14.76 13.43 -2.69
CA ASN A 60 13.80 14.27 -3.42
C ASN A 60 12.41 14.24 -2.77
N THR A 61 11.62 15.27 -3.11
CA THR A 61 10.21 15.36 -2.69
C THR A 61 9.33 15.34 -3.93
N TYR A 62 8.28 14.52 -3.89
CA TYR A 62 7.29 14.38 -4.95
C TYR A 62 5.90 14.64 -4.39
N LYS A 63 4.97 15.02 -5.25
CA LYS A 63 3.55 15.08 -4.91
C LYS A 63 2.83 13.87 -5.50
N LEU A 64 1.79 13.39 -4.84
CA LEU A 64 0.87 12.38 -5.36
C LEU A 64 -0.49 13.04 -5.59
N SER A 65 -1.08 12.87 -6.78
CA SER A 65 -2.41 13.42 -7.09
C SER A 65 -3.20 12.41 -7.92
N GLY A 66 -4.19 11.81 -7.30
CA GLY A 66 -4.97 10.71 -7.84
C GLY A 66 -4.22 9.37 -7.76
N GLU A 67 -4.62 8.43 -8.59
CA GLU A 67 -4.03 7.10 -8.66
C GLU A 67 -2.63 7.12 -9.27
N TYR A 68 -1.70 6.37 -8.66
CA TYR A 68 -0.39 6.06 -9.25
C TYR A 68 -0.21 4.55 -9.37
N ILE A 69 -0.42 4.04 -10.57
CA ILE A 69 -0.54 2.61 -10.84
C ILE A 69 0.75 2.04 -11.42
N VAL A 70 1.23 0.94 -10.84
CA VAL A 70 2.38 0.17 -11.36
C VAL A 70 1.85 -1.08 -12.07
N GLU A 71 1.95 -1.09 -13.39
CA GLU A 71 1.48 -2.21 -14.22
C GLU A 71 2.45 -3.40 -14.22
N GLU A 72 1.96 -4.54 -14.71
CA GLU A 72 2.77 -5.73 -14.92
C GLU A 72 4.03 -5.43 -15.73
N GLY A 73 5.18 -5.86 -15.23
CA GLY A 73 6.48 -5.68 -15.86
C GLY A 73 7.17 -4.35 -15.54
N ALA A 74 6.48 -3.40 -14.88
CA ALA A 74 7.08 -2.17 -14.40
C ALA A 74 7.53 -2.27 -12.94
N THR A 75 8.55 -1.50 -12.57
CA THR A 75 9.00 -1.33 -11.19
C THR A 75 9.05 0.13 -10.80
N LEU A 76 8.39 0.48 -9.70
CA LEU A 76 8.56 1.77 -9.03
C LEU A 76 9.70 1.68 -8.02
N HIS A 77 10.82 2.33 -8.31
CA HIS A 77 11.95 2.45 -7.39
C HIS A 77 11.83 3.74 -6.60
N ILE A 78 11.87 3.64 -5.27
CA ILE A 78 11.84 4.78 -4.35
C ILE A 78 13.09 4.68 -3.47
N GLU A 79 13.99 5.63 -3.63
CA GLU A 79 15.27 5.62 -2.94
C GLU A 79 15.20 6.26 -1.55
N GLU A 80 16.27 6.12 -0.78
CA GLU A 80 16.36 6.58 0.61
C GLU A 80 16.06 8.07 0.77
N GLY A 81 15.31 8.41 1.82
CA GLY A 81 15.00 9.81 2.17
C GLY A 81 14.03 10.51 1.21
N VAL A 82 13.44 9.79 0.26
CA VAL A 82 12.37 10.33 -0.59
C VAL A 82 11.17 10.68 0.27
N LYS A 83 10.55 11.83 -0.03
CA LYS A 83 9.28 12.25 0.54
C LYS A 83 8.20 12.29 -0.54
N ILE A 84 7.07 11.61 -0.32
CA ILE A 84 5.87 11.68 -1.16
C ILE A 84 4.78 12.36 -0.35
N ILE A 85 4.17 13.42 -0.92
CA ILE A 85 3.12 14.22 -0.27
C ILE A 85 1.87 14.13 -1.13
N ALA A 86 0.84 13.45 -0.64
CA ALA A 86 -0.48 13.43 -1.26
C ALA A 86 -1.11 14.83 -1.22
N VAL A 87 -1.65 15.24 -2.36
CA VAL A 87 -2.31 16.53 -2.50
C VAL A 87 -3.68 16.44 -1.83
N TYR A 88 -4.00 17.38 -0.95
CA TYR A 88 -5.30 17.38 -0.31
C TYR A 88 -6.33 18.08 -1.20
N ASP A 89 -7.05 17.28 -1.96
CA ASP A 89 -8.18 17.70 -2.78
C ASP A 89 -9.33 16.66 -2.68
N ASP A 90 -10.35 16.76 -3.53
CA ASP A 90 -11.48 15.82 -3.54
C ASP A 90 -11.18 14.53 -4.35
N ILE A 91 -9.92 14.26 -4.68
CA ILE A 91 -9.47 13.09 -5.44
C ILE A 91 -8.76 12.14 -4.47
N ALA A 92 -9.07 10.86 -4.58
CA ALA A 92 -8.39 9.84 -3.80
C ALA A 92 -6.95 9.61 -4.32
N ASP A 93 -5.98 9.91 -3.49
CA ASP A 93 -4.55 9.73 -3.80
C ASP A 93 -4.07 8.38 -3.27
N TYR A 94 -3.58 7.48 -4.11
CA TYR A 94 -3.06 6.19 -3.68
C TYR A 94 -2.02 5.61 -4.64
N ILE A 95 -1.23 4.67 -4.16
CA ILE A 95 -0.30 3.88 -4.96
C ILE A 95 -0.86 2.46 -5.09
N LEU A 96 -1.04 1.97 -6.33
CA LEU A 96 -1.52 0.63 -6.61
C LEU A 96 -0.50 -0.16 -7.43
N VAL A 97 0.00 -1.24 -6.87
CA VAL A 97 0.89 -2.19 -7.56
C VAL A 97 0.06 -3.38 -8.03
N LYS A 98 -0.16 -3.49 -9.33
CA LYS A 98 -0.91 -4.61 -9.93
C LYS A 98 -0.08 -5.88 -9.98
N GLN A 99 -0.73 -7.03 -10.20
CA GLN A 99 -0.04 -8.31 -10.37
C GLN A 99 1.08 -8.24 -11.40
N GLY A 100 2.30 -8.61 -10.98
CA GLY A 100 3.49 -8.57 -11.83
C GLY A 100 4.16 -7.22 -11.96
N GLY A 101 3.55 -6.15 -11.45
CA GLY A 101 4.24 -4.90 -11.11
C GLY A 101 5.04 -5.04 -9.83
N LYS A 102 5.98 -4.13 -9.58
CA LYS A 102 6.81 -4.15 -8.37
C LYS A 102 6.99 -2.75 -7.77
N ILE A 103 7.15 -2.73 -6.45
CA ILE A 103 7.59 -1.54 -5.72
C ILE A 103 8.86 -1.87 -4.95
N ASN A 104 9.95 -1.16 -5.24
CA ASN A 104 11.22 -1.23 -4.50
C ASN A 104 11.43 0.08 -3.77
N ALA A 105 10.81 0.20 -2.61
CA ALA A 105 10.91 1.37 -1.73
C ALA A 105 11.85 1.04 -0.58
N VAL A 106 13.10 1.48 -0.68
CA VAL A 106 14.17 1.10 0.24
C VAL A 106 14.80 2.35 0.86
N GLY A 107 14.32 2.70 2.05
CA GLY A 107 14.95 3.70 2.90
C GLY A 107 16.07 3.12 3.76
N THR A 108 16.56 3.94 4.69
CA THR A 108 17.53 3.55 5.71
C THR A 108 17.09 4.08 7.09
N PRO A 109 17.66 3.60 8.22
CA PRO A 109 17.31 4.15 9.53
C PRO A 109 17.51 5.65 9.65
N ASP A 110 18.54 6.19 9.00
CA ASP A 110 18.88 7.63 9.04
C ASP A 110 18.14 8.44 7.97
N LYS A 111 17.64 7.79 6.94
CA LYS A 111 16.93 8.39 5.80
C LYS A 111 15.73 7.53 5.40
N PRO A 112 14.71 7.42 6.23
CA PRO A 112 13.50 6.69 5.87
C PRO A 112 12.79 7.36 4.69
N ILE A 113 12.02 6.58 3.96
CA ILE A 113 11.05 7.10 3.00
C ILE A 113 9.84 7.56 3.80
N VAL A 114 9.35 8.77 3.53
CA VAL A 114 8.14 9.30 4.21
C VAL A 114 7.06 9.54 3.17
N MET A 115 5.91 8.91 3.37
CA MET A 115 4.71 9.13 2.57
C MET A 115 3.62 9.71 3.48
N THR A 116 3.16 10.89 3.14
CA THR A 116 2.25 11.69 3.98
C THR A 116 1.29 12.50 3.11
N SER A 117 0.47 13.36 3.70
CA SER A 117 -0.43 14.27 2.98
C SER A 117 -0.13 15.72 3.32
N GLU A 118 -0.59 16.65 2.48
CA GLU A 118 -0.62 18.09 2.76
C GLU A 118 -1.48 18.40 4.00
N LYS A 119 -2.48 17.57 4.27
CA LYS A 119 -3.30 17.63 5.47
C LYS A 119 -2.90 16.51 6.43
N GLU A 120 -2.39 16.89 7.57
CA GLU A 120 -1.96 15.98 8.63
C GLU A 120 -3.15 15.50 9.48
N GLU A 121 -4.12 14.85 8.84
CA GLU A 121 -5.33 14.29 9.47
C GLU A 121 -5.57 12.86 8.97
N PRO A 122 -6.05 11.94 9.83
CA PRO A 122 -6.44 10.59 9.40
C PRO A 122 -7.39 10.63 8.21
N GLY A 123 -7.21 9.73 7.24
CA GLY A 123 -8.04 9.65 6.04
C GLY A 123 -7.65 10.62 4.92
N ALA A 124 -6.51 11.32 5.04
CA ALA A 124 -6.14 12.33 4.06
C ALA A 124 -5.67 11.76 2.72
N TRP A 125 -5.30 10.47 2.63
CA TRP A 125 -4.92 9.78 1.40
C TRP A 125 -5.03 8.26 1.53
N GLY A 126 -4.91 7.54 0.43
CA GLY A 126 -5.27 6.13 0.30
C GLY A 126 -4.14 5.12 0.45
N GLY A 127 -2.94 5.47 0.91
CA GLY A 127 -1.90 4.48 1.22
C GLY A 127 -1.32 3.72 0.01
N ILE A 128 -0.86 2.47 0.27
CA ILE A 128 -0.24 1.59 -0.72
C ILE A 128 -1.04 0.28 -0.81
N HIS A 129 -1.43 -0.11 -2.02
CA HIS A 129 -2.14 -1.35 -2.32
C HIS A 129 -1.28 -2.23 -3.21
N ILE A 130 -1.05 -3.50 -2.82
CA ILE A 130 -0.18 -4.43 -3.56
C ILE A 130 -0.94 -5.69 -3.87
N CYS A 131 -1.11 -5.99 -5.18
CA CYS A 131 -1.80 -7.18 -5.67
C CYS A 131 -0.79 -8.23 -6.14
N GLY A 132 -0.71 -9.35 -5.44
CA GLY A 132 0.17 -10.47 -5.74
C GLY A 132 -0.56 -11.66 -6.35
N ARG A 133 0.21 -12.72 -6.65
CA ARG A 133 -0.25 -13.97 -7.28
C ARG A 133 -0.28 -15.16 -6.32
N ALA A 134 -0.08 -14.92 -5.02
CA ALA A 134 -0.20 -15.97 -4.01
C ALA A 134 -1.67 -16.35 -3.77
N HIS A 135 -1.89 -17.35 -2.94
CA HIS A 135 -3.24 -17.85 -2.68
C HIS A 135 -4.12 -16.81 -1.97
N THR A 136 -5.43 -16.94 -2.19
CA THR A 136 -6.49 -16.40 -1.35
C THR A 136 -7.58 -17.45 -1.21
N ASN A 137 -8.30 -17.46 -0.10
CA ASN A 137 -9.46 -18.30 0.08
C ASN A 137 -10.77 -17.61 -0.34
N ALA A 138 -10.69 -16.46 -0.99
CA ALA A 138 -11.81 -15.86 -1.70
C ALA A 138 -12.38 -16.82 -2.75
N GLU A 139 -13.64 -16.65 -3.14
CA GLU A 139 -14.32 -17.54 -4.08
C GLU A 139 -13.55 -17.64 -5.42
N GLY A 140 -13.24 -18.85 -5.82
CA GLY A 140 -12.45 -19.11 -7.04
C GLY A 140 -10.96 -18.83 -6.91
N GLY A 141 -10.42 -18.54 -5.73
CA GLY A 141 -9.00 -18.28 -5.48
C GLY A 141 -8.49 -16.97 -6.07
N LYS A 142 -9.38 -16.00 -6.25
CA LYS A 142 -9.08 -14.65 -6.75
C LYS A 142 -10.01 -13.65 -6.12
N GLY A 143 -9.54 -12.41 -5.97
CA GLY A 143 -10.31 -11.28 -5.51
C GLY A 143 -10.09 -10.04 -6.37
N SER A 144 -10.77 -8.98 -6.01
CA SER A 144 -10.58 -7.62 -6.53
C SER A 144 -10.20 -6.72 -5.37
N SER A 145 -9.12 -5.97 -5.48
CA SER A 145 -8.72 -5.05 -4.42
C SER A 145 -9.83 -4.03 -4.15
N GLU A 146 -10.03 -3.66 -2.91
CA GLU A 146 -11.01 -2.66 -2.48
C GLU A 146 -10.78 -1.34 -3.21
N ILE A 147 -9.53 -0.95 -3.30
CA ILE A 147 -9.12 0.27 -3.96
C ILE A 147 -8.58 -0.05 -5.36
N GLY A 148 -9.10 0.64 -6.37
CA GLY A 148 -8.70 0.51 -7.77
C GLY A 148 -9.19 -0.75 -8.48
N GLY A 149 -9.87 -1.67 -7.79
CA GLY A 149 -10.50 -2.85 -8.40
C GLY A 149 -9.54 -3.80 -9.13
N ALA A 150 -8.28 -3.87 -8.71
CA ALA A 150 -7.27 -4.70 -9.35
C ALA A 150 -7.39 -6.17 -8.94
N VAL A 151 -7.21 -7.07 -9.87
CA VAL A 151 -7.25 -8.52 -9.61
C VAL A 151 -6.05 -8.94 -8.77
N TYR A 152 -6.28 -9.79 -7.77
CA TYR A 152 -5.24 -10.46 -6.98
C TYR A 152 -5.54 -11.95 -6.80
N GLY A 153 -4.57 -12.65 -6.22
CA GLY A 153 -4.72 -14.08 -5.93
C GLY A 153 -4.25 -14.97 -7.08
N GLY A 154 -4.10 -16.23 -6.77
CA GLY A 154 -3.55 -17.26 -7.64
C GLY A 154 -3.06 -18.45 -6.83
N ASN A 155 -1.91 -19.01 -7.21
CA ASN A 155 -1.31 -20.17 -6.55
C ASN A 155 0.23 -20.11 -6.51
N ASP A 156 0.79 -18.91 -6.66
CA ASP A 156 2.25 -18.70 -6.55
C ASP A 156 2.59 -18.03 -5.22
N ASP A 157 2.71 -18.84 -4.17
CA ASP A 157 3.07 -18.37 -2.83
C ASP A 157 4.49 -17.78 -2.75
N ALA A 158 5.31 -17.99 -3.78
CA ALA A 158 6.64 -17.39 -3.90
C ALA A 158 6.65 -16.09 -4.73
N ASP A 159 5.48 -15.59 -5.12
CA ASP A 159 5.34 -14.32 -5.84
C ASP A 159 6.10 -13.19 -5.15
N ASN A 160 6.67 -12.29 -5.95
CA ASN A 160 7.50 -11.20 -5.49
C ASN A 160 7.04 -9.87 -6.08
N SER A 161 6.41 -9.07 -5.27
CA SER A 161 5.95 -7.72 -5.60
C SER A 161 6.97 -6.63 -5.25
N GLY A 162 8.17 -6.99 -4.79
CA GLY A 162 9.27 -6.05 -4.53
C GLY A 162 9.76 -6.03 -3.09
N THR A 163 10.22 -4.86 -2.66
CA THR A 163 10.83 -4.63 -1.34
C THR A 163 10.33 -3.33 -0.74
N LEU A 164 9.84 -3.40 0.49
CA LEU A 164 9.43 -2.26 1.30
C LEU A 164 10.24 -2.24 2.59
N GLN A 165 11.16 -1.27 2.72
CA GLN A 165 12.02 -1.17 3.91
C GLN A 165 12.19 0.28 4.35
N TYR A 166 12.13 0.51 5.67
CA TYR A 166 12.28 1.83 6.29
C TYR A 166 11.35 2.87 5.67
N ILE A 167 10.06 2.55 5.68
CA ILE A 167 8.99 3.41 5.17
C ILE A 167 8.12 3.86 6.33
N ARG A 168 7.75 5.13 6.33
CA ARG A 168 6.75 5.70 7.22
C ARG A 168 5.59 6.24 6.40
N LEU A 169 4.40 5.69 6.63
CA LEU A 169 3.14 6.17 6.08
C LEU A 169 2.39 6.93 7.17
N GLU A 170 1.89 8.11 6.84
CA GLU A 170 1.18 8.97 7.78
C GLU A 170 -0.16 9.40 7.20
N TYR A 171 -1.22 9.37 8.02
CA TYR A 171 -2.54 9.93 7.73
C TYR A 171 -3.28 9.26 6.55
N THR A 172 -3.07 7.97 6.38
CA THR A 172 -3.78 7.12 5.41
C THR A 172 -5.25 6.89 5.81
N GLY A 173 -5.99 6.12 5.04
CA GLY A 173 -7.35 5.71 5.40
C GLY A 173 -8.44 6.43 4.62
N PHE A 174 -8.16 6.97 3.41
CA PHE A 174 -9.17 7.63 2.61
C PHE A 174 -10.35 6.70 2.33
N ALA A 175 -11.57 7.13 2.73
CA ALA A 175 -12.79 6.39 2.47
C ALA A 175 -13.35 6.74 1.08
N PHE A 176 -13.45 5.75 0.20
CA PHE A 176 -14.05 5.89 -1.13
C PHE A 176 -15.58 5.85 -1.05
N ASP A 177 -16.10 5.00 -0.17
CA ASP A 177 -17.50 4.87 0.21
C ASP A 177 -17.61 4.20 1.59
N GLU A 178 -18.81 3.75 2.00
CA GLU A 178 -19.05 3.12 3.32
C GLU A 178 -18.49 1.68 3.44
N GLU A 179 -18.07 1.07 2.32
CA GLU A 179 -17.62 -0.33 2.25
C GLU A 179 -16.17 -0.47 1.74
N HIS A 180 -15.58 0.64 1.24
CA HIS A 180 -14.23 0.65 0.65
C HIS A 180 -13.41 1.77 1.26
N GLU A 181 -12.59 1.41 2.19
CA GLU A 181 -11.62 2.28 2.87
C GLU A 181 -10.19 1.84 2.55
N ALA A 182 -9.28 2.77 2.61
CA ALA A 182 -7.89 2.53 2.27
C ALA A 182 -7.04 2.40 3.54
N ASN A 183 -6.22 1.40 3.61
CA ASN A 183 -5.32 1.15 4.73
C ASN A 183 -3.99 1.90 4.62
N GLY A 184 -3.11 1.73 5.58
CA GLY A 184 -1.71 2.12 5.45
C GLY A 184 -1.05 1.34 4.31
N ILE A 185 -0.97 0.00 4.45
CA ILE A 185 -0.57 -0.91 3.37
C ILE A 185 -1.54 -2.09 3.34
N SER A 186 -2.18 -2.30 2.18
CA SER A 186 -2.98 -3.49 1.92
C SER A 186 -2.20 -4.51 1.08
N PHE A 187 -2.11 -5.74 1.56
CA PHE A 187 -1.43 -6.85 0.90
C PHE A 187 -2.44 -7.86 0.35
N TYR A 188 -2.83 -7.74 -0.91
CA TYR A 188 -3.80 -8.60 -1.57
C TYR A 188 -3.11 -9.79 -2.24
N GLY A 189 -3.17 -10.98 -1.68
CA GLY A 189 -2.57 -12.19 -2.23
C GLY A 189 -1.06 -12.07 -2.47
N VAL A 190 -0.35 -11.34 -1.62
CA VAL A 190 1.10 -11.09 -1.78
C VAL A 190 1.89 -12.30 -1.31
N GLY A 191 2.89 -12.72 -2.13
CA GLY A 191 3.71 -13.89 -1.88
C GLY A 191 4.93 -13.63 -1.00
N ASN A 192 5.53 -14.72 -0.49
CA ASN A 192 6.67 -14.68 0.44
C ASN A 192 8.02 -14.32 -0.21
N GLY A 193 8.05 -14.13 -1.53
CA GLY A 193 9.19 -13.54 -2.23
C GLY A 193 9.29 -12.02 -2.04
N THR A 194 8.20 -11.38 -1.57
CA THR A 194 8.17 -9.95 -1.26
C THR A 194 8.80 -9.69 0.10
N ILE A 195 9.61 -8.65 0.22
CA ILE A 195 10.29 -8.24 1.46
C ILE A 195 9.54 -7.06 2.07
N VAL A 196 9.12 -7.19 3.32
CA VAL A 196 8.48 -6.11 4.09
C VAL A 196 9.13 -6.03 5.46
N ASP A 197 9.86 -4.94 5.71
CA ASP A 197 10.66 -4.80 6.92
C ASP A 197 10.82 -3.33 7.35
N HIS A 198 10.74 -3.04 8.66
CA HIS A 198 10.87 -1.68 9.21
C HIS A 198 9.91 -0.67 8.57
N CYS A 199 8.62 -1.00 8.49
CA CYS A 199 7.59 -0.07 8.03
C CYS A 199 6.74 0.42 9.21
N GLN A 200 6.27 1.66 9.13
CA GLN A 200 5.38 2.27 10.10
C GLN A 200 4.13 2.82 9.42
N ALA A 201 2.95 2.52 9.99
CA ALA A 201 1.70 3.23 9.75
C ALA A 201 1.41 4.14 10.95
N TYR A 202 1.07 5.40 10.68
CA TYR A 202 0.88 6.43 11.71
C TYR A 202 -0.38 7.23 11.48
N LYS A 203 -1.34 7.12 12.38
CA LYS A 203 -2.59 7.91 12.41
C LYS A 203 -3.39 7.81 11.11
N GLY A 204 -3.64 6.58 10.63
CA GLY A 204 -4.62 6.30 9.59
C GLY A 204 -6.05 6.37 10.14
N SER A 205 -7.05 6.58 9.28
CA SER A 205 -8.46 6.47 9.67
C SER A 205 -9.03 5.07 9.47
N ASP A 206 -8.23 4.18 8.92
CA ASP A 206 -8.52 2.76 8.74
C ASP A 206 -7.31 1.95 9.23
N ASP A 207 -7.12 0.71 8.78
CA ASP A 207 -6.08 -0.18 9.29
C ASP A 207 -4.66 0.33 9.05
N GLY A 208 -3.76 -0.06 9.93
CA GLY A 208 -2.34 0.17 9.72
C GLY A 208 -1.77 -0.73 8.63
N PHE A 209 -2.01 -2.03 8.74
CA PHE A 209 -1.56 -3.07 7.80
C PHE A 209 -2.62 -4.15 7.69
N GLU A 210 -3.10 -4.40 6.47
CA GLU A 210 -4.11 -5.43 6.23
C GLU A 210 -3.66 -6.47 5.20
N PHE A 211 -4.01 -7.75 5.45
CA PHE A 211 -3.57 -8.90 4.67
C PHE A 211 -4.78 -9.71 4.15
N PHE A 212 -5.03 -9.63 2.85
CA PHE A 212 -6.04 -10.39 2.14
C PHE A 212 -5.41 -11.65 1.53
N GLY A 213 -5.35 -12.74 2.29
CA GLY A 213 -4.69 -13.96 1.85
C GLY A 213 -3.18 -13.82 1.68
N GLY A 214 -2.61 -14.69 0.88
CA GLY A 214 -1.18 -14.69 0.58
C GLY A 214 -0.30 -15.29 1.66
N SER A 215 1.00 -15.17 1.41
CA SER A 215 2.04 -15.77 2.25
C SER A 215 3.17 -14.80 2.61
N VAL A 216 2.96 -13.50 2.37
CA VAL A 216 3.98 -12.47 2.65
C VAL A 216 4.45 -12.54 4.10
N ASN A 217 5.78 -12.47 4.27
CA ASN A 217 6.39 -12.39 5.60
C ASN A 217 6.74 -10.94 5.90
N VAL A 218 6.42 -10.51 7.12
CA VAL A 218 6.68 -9.14 7.58
C VAL A 218 7.49 -9.13 8.86
N SER A 219 8.33 -8.11 9.01
CA SER A 219 9.13 -7.93 10.22
C SER A 219 9.29 -6.46 10.60
N ASN A 220 9.43 -6.21 11.90
CA ASN A 220 9.68 -4.87 12.46
C ASN A 220 8.65 -3.83 12.00
N LEU A 221 7.36 -4.19 12.06
CA LEU A 221 6.28 -3.26 11.72
C LEU A 221 5.77 -2.52 12.97
N VAL A 222 5.41 -1.27 12.78
CA VAL A 222 4.88 -0.41 13.85
C VAL A 222 3.60 0.27 13.35
N ALA A 223 2.48 -0.02 13.98
CA ALA A 223 1.23 0.70 13.78
C ALA A 223 0.96 1.60 14.99
N VAL A 224 0.70 2.88 14.72
CA VAL A 224 0.50 3.89 15.78
C VAL A 224 -0.80 4.62 15.55
N SER A 225 -1.75 4.40 16.44
CA SER A 225 -3.01 5.15 16.51
C SER A 225 -3.78 5.21 15.18
N CYS A 226 -3.83 4.09 14.46
CA CYS A 226 -4.76 3.88 13.36
C CYS A 226 -6.18 3.72 13.95
N SER A 227 -7.22 4.26 13.29
CA SER A 227 -8.52 4.39 13.96
C SER A 227 -9.38 3.13 13.85
N ASP A 228 -9.13 2.29 12.84
CA ASP A 228 -9.63 0.92 12.89
C ASP A 228 -8.55 0.01 13.49
N ASP A 229 -8.11 -1.01 12.84
CA ASP A 229 -7.20 -1.99 13.42
C ASP A 229 -5.71 -1.63 13.17
N SER A 230 -4.84 -2.03 14.10
CA SER A 230 -3.41 -1.84 13.86
C SER A 230 -2.86 -2.86 12.87
N PHE A 231 -3.34 -4.10 12.97
CA PHE A 231 -3.05 -5.21 12.06
C PHE A 231 -4.31 -6.01 11.84
N ASP A 232 -4.75 -6.14 10.60
CA ASP A 232 -5.86 -7.03 10.22
C ASP A 232 -5.40 -8.10 9.23
N TRP A 233 -6.04 -9.25 9.26
CA TRP A 233 -5.89 -10.26 8.23
C TRP A 233 -7.15 -11.06 8.01
N THR A 234 -7.38 -11.39 6.76
CA THR A 234 -8.49 -12.20 6.27
C THR A 234 -8.05 -13.10 5.13
N GLU A 235 -8.98 -13.78 4.49
CA GLU A 235 -8.81 -14.55 3.26
C GLU A 235 -7.69 -15.59 3.25
N GLY A 236 -7.36 -16.14 4.41
CA GLY A 236 -6.43 -17.26 4.52
C GLY A 236 -4.96 -16.87 4.54
N TRP A 237 -4.59 -15.66 4.95
CA TRP A 237 -3.18 -15.29 5.12
C TRP A 237 -2.43 -16.30 6.00
N ASN A 238 -1.29 -16.77 5.53
CA ASN A 238 -0.45 -17.76 6.23
C ASN A 238 1.03 -17.37 6.35
N GLY A 239 1.34 -16.10 6.20
CA GLY A 239 2.69 -15.58 6.34
C GLY A 239 3.23 -15.58 7.78
N LYS A 240 4.33 -14.89 7.98
CA LYS A 240 4.97 -14.74 9.30
C LYS A 240 5.08 -13.27 9.65
N GLY A 241 4.69 -12.92 10.88
CA GLY A 241 4.93 -11.61 11.47
C GLY A 241 5.94 -11.69 12.62
N THR A 242 6.99 -10.88 12.58
CA THR A 242 8.00 -10.87 13.64
C THR A 242 8.31 -9.44 14.09
N ASN A 243 8.34 -9.20 15.40
CA ASN A 243 8.57 -7.88 15.99
C ASN A 243 7.49 -6.87 15.54
N LEU A 244 6.23 -7.15 15.83
CA LEU A 244 5.12 -6.26 15.51
C LEU A 244 4.77 -5.41 16.74
N VAL A 245 4.63 -4.11 16.53
CA VAL A 245 4.27 -3.14 17.57
C VAL A 245 2.98 -2.44 17.17
N ALA A 246 1.94 -2.58 17.99
CA ALA A 246 0.73 -1.78 17.91
C ALA A 246 0.64 -0.89 19.14
N TYR A 247 0.49 0.39 18.94
CA TYR A 247 0.36 1.38 20.01
C TYR A 247 -0.79 2.33 19.72
N GLN A 248 -1.71 2.44 20.67
CA GLN A 248 -2.83 3.37 20.59
C GLN A 248 -2.68 4.46 21.67
N GLU A 249 -2.63 5.71 21.26
CA GLU A 249 -2.73 6.86 22.17
C GLU A 249 -4.16 6.94 22.74
N ALA A 250 -4.32 7.62 23.86
CA ALA A 250 -5.63 7.81 24.46
C ALA A 250 -6.56 8.61 23.53
N GLU A 251 -7.83 8.22 23.44
CA GLU A 251 -8.88 8.92 22.67
C GLU A 251 -8.92 10.42 22.97
N SER A 252 -8.75 10.79 24.23
CA SER A 252 -8.71 12.20 24.66
C SER A 252 -7.54 12.99 24.05
N THR A 253 -6.50 12.32 23.57
CA THR A 253 -5.36 12.93 22.87
C THR A 253 -5.59 12.99 21.38
N LEU A 254 -6.18 11.92 20.82
CA LEU A 254 -6.39 11.78 19.39
C LEU A 254 -7.63 12.55 18.89
N GLY A 255 -8.69 12.59 19.68
CA GLY A 255 -10.01 13.09 19.29
C GLY A 255 -10.84 12.08 18.49
N TYR A 256 -10.34 10.84 18.36
CA TYR A 256 -11.02 9.67 17.76
C TYR A 256 -10.65 8.41 18.55
N ASP A 257 -11.47 7.37 18.45
CA ASP A 257 -11.20 6.05 19.03
C ASP A 257 -10.38 5.20 18.05
N CYS A 258 -9.74 4.14 18.56
CA CYS A 258 -9.09 3.10 17.77
C CYS A 258 -9.79 1.77 18.07
N ASP A 259 -9.95 0.91 17.06
CA ASP A 259 -10.54 -0.42 17.28
C ASP A 259 -9.47 -1.41 17.77
N CYS A 260 -9.32 -2.58 17.18
CA CYS A 260 -8.46 -3.62 17.72
C CYS A 260 -6.97 -3.35 17.46
N LEU A 261 -6.11 -3.87 18.31
CA LEU A 261 -4.68 -3.94 18.01
C LEU A 261 -4.39 -5.03 16.98
N MET A 262 -5.27 -6.06 16.93
CA MET A 262 -5.25 -7.09 15.89
C MET A 262 -6.67 -7.61 15.66
N GLU A 263 -7.16 -7.57 14.43
CA GLU A 263 -8.33 -8.33 13.98
C GLU A 263 -7.88 -9.55 13.17
N CYS A 264 -8.54 -10.69 13.37
CA CYS A 264 -8.00 -11.96 12.94
C CYS A 264 -9.10 -12.84 12.34
N ASP A 265 -9.28 -12.75 11.04
CA ASP A 265 -10.31 -13.49 10.31
C ASP A 265 -9.72 -14.61 9.45
N ASN A 266 -10.55 -15.64 9.24
CA ASN A 266 -10.28 -16.58 8.17
C ASN A 266 -10.84 -16.08 6.83
N ASN A 267 -12.09 -15.63 6.85
CA ASN A 267 -12.80 -15.04 5.70
C ASN A 267 -14.14 -14.50 6.20
N GLY A 268 -14.39 -13.21 6.01
CA GLY A 268 -15.57 -12.52 6.51
C GLY A 268 -16.91 -13.06 5.99
N SER A 269 -16.91 -13.71 4.81
CA SER A 269 -18.11 -14.28 4.19
C SER A 269 -18.27 -15.78 4.44
N ASN A 270 -17.18 -16.51 4.67
CA ASN A 270 -17.17 -17.97 4.81
C ASN A 270 -16.08 -18.44 5.77
N ASN A 271 -16.40 -18.56 7.05
CA ASN A 271 -15.44 -19.00 8.07
C ASN A 271 -14.84 -20.40 7.83
N ALA A 272 -15.40 -21.20 6.91
CA ALA A 272 -14.87 -22.52 6.52
C ALA A 272 -14.06 -22.48 5.21
N ALA A 273 -13.78 -21.29 4.67
CA ALA A 273 -12.98 -21.14 3.45
C ALA A 273 -11.57 -21.72 3.63
N THR A 274 -11.01 -22.24 2.55
CA THR A 274 -9.67 -22.84 2.55
C THR A 274 -8.81 -22.27 1.42
N PRO A 275 -7.49 -22.11 1.65
CA PRO A 275 -6.73 -22.42 2.87
C PRO A 275 -7.14 -21.57 4.06
N VAL A 276 -7.09 -22.16 5.27
CA VAL A 276 -7.43 -21.46 6.51
C VAL A 276 -6.30 -20.50 6.88
N ALA A 277 -6.66 -19.29 7.35
CA ALA A 277 -5.70 -18.34 7.88
C ALA A 277 -4.97 -18.92 9.10
N HIS A 278 -3.64 -18.96 9.08
CA HIS A 278 -2.83 -19.45 10.19
C HIS A 278 -1.44 -18.83 10.23
N PRO A 279 -1.35 -17.49 10.33
CA PRO A 279 -0.05 -16.84 10.39
C PRO A 279 0.77 -17.26 11.60
N VAL A 280 2.08 -17.14 11.49
CA VAL A 280 3.01 -17.39 12.60
C VAL A 280 3.56 -16.08 13.11
N LEU A 281 3.11 -15.67 14.30
CA LEU A 281 3.47 -14.38 14.88
C LEU A 281 4.48 -14.56 16.04
N LYS A 282 5.48 -13.68 16.14
CA LYS A 282 6.50 -13.67 17.18
C LYS A 282 6.84 -12.26 17.63
N ASN A 283 7.11 -12.09 18.92
CA ASN A 283 7.55 -10.83 19.52
C ASN A 283 6.56 -9.70 19.27
N LEU A 284 5.37 -9.78 19.84
CA LEU A 284 4.33 -8.79 19.74
C LEU A 284 4.39 -7.82 20.93
N ILE A 285 4.28 -6.53 20.66
CA ILE A 285 4.07 -5.48 21.66
C ILE A 285 2.76 -4.79 21.31
N LEU A 286 1.73 -5.03 22.10
CA LEU A 286 0.38 -4.54 21.90
C LEU A 286 -0.01 -3.64 23.08
N VAL A 287 -0.16 -2.34 22.82
CA VAL A 287 -0.46 -1.32 23.83
C VAL A 287 -1.72 -0.57 23.43
N GLY A 288 -2.85 -0.97 24.01
CA GLY A 288 -4.13 -0.32 23.78
C GLY A 288 -4.31 0.97 24.59
N ASN A 289 -5.28 1.76 24.20
CA ASN A 289 -5.63 3.06 24.79
C ASN A 289 -6.43 2.97 26.13
N GLY A 290 -6.75 1.77 26.58
CA GLY A 290 -7.59 1.54 27.76
C GLY A 290 -9.10 1.70 27.50
N GLY A 291 -9.51 1.81 26.26
CA GLY A 291 -10.92 1.85 25.82
C GLY A 291 -11.65 0.51 25.96
N SER A 292 -12.85 0.43 25.39
CA SER A 292 -13.73 -0.75 25.46
C SER A 292 -13.49 -1.79 24.36
N LYS A 293 -12.61 -1.49 23.40
CA LYS A 293 -12.32 -2.33 22.26
C LYS A 293 -11.39 -3.50 22.63
N GLN A 294 -11.41 -4.55 21.82
CA GLN A 294 -10.62 -5.75 22.08
C GLN A 294 -9.15 -5.52 21.68
N GLY A 295 -8.21 -6.02 22.47
CA GLY A 295 -6.80 -5.98 22.09
C GLY A 295 -6.51 -6.92 20.91
N ILE A 296 -7.05 -8.14 20.95
CA ILE A 296 -7.01 -9.12 19.84
C ILE A 296 -8.41 -9.67 19.68
N ARG A 297 -8.94 -9.60 18.48
CA ARG A 297 -10.25 -10.13 18.09
C ARG A 297 -10.04 -11.30 17.12
N LEU A 298 -10.52 -12.46 17.50
CA LEU A 298 -10.50 -13.66 16.65
C LEU A 298 -11.92 -13.92 16.14
N ARG A 299 -12.09 -14.03 14.83
CA ARG A 299 -13.39 -14.23 14.17
C ARG A 299 -13.43 -15.50 13.32
#